data_12bd8f983f4101f45a4d6a352807790f
#
_entry.id   12bd8f983f4101f45a4d6a352807790f
#
_cell.length_a   1.000
_cell.length_b   1.000
_cell.length_c   1.000
_cell.angle_alpha   90.00
_cell.angle_beta   90.00
_cell.angle_gamma   90.00
#
_symmetry.space_group_name_H-M   'P 1'
#
loop_
_entity.id
_entity.type
_entity.pdbx_description
1 polymer ?
#
loop_
_entity_poly.entity_id
_entity_poly.type
_entity_poly.pdbx_seq_one_letter_code
_entity_poly.pdbx_strand_id
1 'polypeptide(L)'
;MNGKRWTILGIGVTAAAILTALAGSLAAGRAVDIHTQWNTLANAYFSQVYFIFNPTAGSYAGLHQYDRMLEDYSRAGIDREVEAYGRFEKRVEEFSAAGLSQEEAADREIVLSNIKGTLLSLEDIRGWEKNPDNYSSGITNSAYVIMSRKYAPANTRLQSLVAREKLMPAALMDARQNLKNPPHIFTEIALEQLPGDISFFQHDVPSAFADATDAEVKAEFAKSNAAVISALQDYEKWLHDVELPASKGDFAIGADVYSKKLLYDEMVDTPLDKLLALNQENMKANQAEFARVAKELDPAKTPQQVLAELQADHTTPDKLLQAFRNTFGSLISFIRQKHIVTIPSNVEPTVQETPPFMRATTSASMDMPGPFETGSRTAYFNVTLPDPKAPPKEQEELMEEFNIGTVISTAVHEAYPGHYVQLLWLSRAPSKVRKLLGSNTDVEGWAHYCEQMMLDEGYGQPGTGAKDEREAKLIRLGQLSDALLRNARFTVGIQMHRHQMTFDQAVDYFVKEGYQSHAVGMMEAKRGTGDPTYLYYTLGKLQILKLRADVKKKEGAVFSLEKFHDDFLKQGFPPVKVVRQTMLGDNSPTL
;
A
#
# COMPACT_ATOMS: atom_id res chain seq x y z
N MET A 1 1.15 -92.82 -41.29
CA MET A 1 0.79 -93.31 -39.96
C MET A 1 0.65 -92.10 -39.04
N ASN A 2 -0.60 -91.89 -38.54
CA ASN A 2 -1.07 -91.14 -37.36
C ASN A 2 -0.40 -89.75 -37.09
N GLY A 3 -1.00 -88.60 -37.30
CA GLY A 3 -2.33 -88.19 -36.97
C GLY A 3 -2.38 -87.62 -35.54
N LYS A 4 -2.34 -86.34 -35.34
CA LYS A 4 -3.10 -85.69 -34.27
C LYS A 4 -3.30 -84.21 -34.62
N ARG A 5 -4.51 -83.86 -34.96
CA ARG A 5 -5.09 -82.54 -34.96
C ARG A 5 -5.24 -82.09 -33.53
N TRP A 6 -4.74 -80.89 -33.17
CA TRP A 6 -5.12 -80.20 -31.97
C TRP A 6 -5.86 -78.90 -32.33
N THR A 7 -7.04 -78.83 -31.79
CA THR A 7 -8.05 -77.80 -31.97
C THR A 7 -7.57 -76.44 -31.35
N ILE A 8 -7.49 -75.39 -32.15
CA ILE A 8 -7.37 -74.05 -31.71
C ILE A 8 -8.81 -73.52 -31.47
N LEU A 9 -9.27 -73.59 -30.23
CA LEU A 9 -10.44 -72.86 -29.74
C LEU A 9 -10.20 -72.57 -28.25
N GLY A 10 -9.91 -71.35 -27.91
CA GLY A 10 -9.81 -70.95 -26.49
C GLY A 10 -9.00 -69.74 -26.16
N ILE A 11 -8.48 -68.97 -27.14
CA ILE A 11 -7.65 -67.76 -26.82
C ILE A 11 -8.33 -66.44 -27.28
N GLY A 12 -9.51 -66.51 -27.90
CA GLY A 12 -10.17 -65.31 -28.44
C GLY A 12 -11.01 -64.49 -27.44
N VAL A 13 -11.36 -65.05 -26.27
CA VAL A 13 -12.32 -64.38 -25.34
C VAL A 13 -11.61 -63.66 -24.19
N THR A 14 -10.40 -64.10 -23.84
CA THR A 14 -9.63 -63.46 -22.76
C THR A 14 -8.87 -62.17 -23.20
N ALA A 15 -8.52 -62.04 -24.47
CA ALA A 15 -7.85 -60.83 -24.97
C ALA A 15 -8.82 -59.64 -25.15
N ALA A 16 -10.09 -59.89 -25.48
CA ALA A 16 -11.09 -58.84 -25.60
C ALA A 16 -11.52 -58.25 -24.21
N ALA A 17 -11.57 -59.10 -23.17
CA ALA A 17 -11.90 -58.67 -21.82
C ALA A 17 -10.77 -57.87 -21.14
N ILE A 18 -9.50 -58.14 -21.46
CA ILE A 18 -8.34 -57.42 -20.94
C ILE A 18 -8.17 -56.08 -21.67
N LEU A 19 -8.47 -55.98 -22.96
CA LEU A 19 -8.44 -54.71 -23.69
C LEU A 19 -9.57 -53.75 -23.29
N THR A 20 -10.75 -54.25 -22.94
CA THR A 20 -11.85 -53.43 -22.40
C THR A 20 -11.60 -53.00 -20.96
N ALA A 21 -10.92 -53.79 -20.13
CA ALA A 21 -10.52 -53.39 -18.77
C ALA A 21 -9.36 -52.37 -18.77
N LEU A 22 -8.41 -52.48 -19.72
CA LEU A 22 -7.33 -51.48 -19.90
C LEU A 22 -7.83 -50.19 -20.55
N ALA A 23 -8.82 -50.22 -21.44
CA ALA A 23 -9.46 -49.03 -21.99
C ALA A 23 -10.36 -48.33 -20.96
N GLY A 24 -10.96 -49.05 -20.01
CA GLY A 24 -11.73 -48.51 -18.90
C GLY A 24 -10.88 -47.92 -17.80
N SER A 25 -9.63 -48.40 -17.61
CA SER A 25 -8.70 -47.85 -16.59
C SER A 25 -7.88 -46.64 -17.09
N LEU A 26 -7.78 -46.43 -18.40
CA LEU A 26 -7.15 -45.23 -18.99
C LEU A 26 -8.13 -44.05 -19.13
N ALA A 27 -9.44 -44.27 -18.94
CA ALA A 27 -10.45 -43.21 -18.98
C ALA A 27 -10.88 -42.68 -17.60
N ALA A 28 -10.31 -43.19 -16.50
CA ALA A 28 -10.54 -42.70 -15.15
C ALA A 28 -9.33 -41.89 -14.62
N GLY A 29 -8.80 -40.99 -15.45
CA GLY A 29 -8.13 -39.79 -14.89
C GLY A 29 -9.21 -39.05 -14.10
N ARG A 30 -9.20 -39.11 -12.78
CA ARG A 30 -10.06 -38.26 -11.95
C ARG A 30 -9.95 -36.85 -12.51
N ALA A 31 -11.05 -36.31 -13.03
CA ALA A 31 -11.12 -34.89 -13.37
C ALA A 31 -10.66 -34.13 -12.13
N VAL A 32 -9.58 -33.36 -12.25
CA VAL A 32 -9.09 -32.54 -11.17
C VAL A 32 -10.25 -31.66 -10.76
N ASP A 33 -10.61 -31.66 -9.47
CA ASP A 33 -11.73 -30.87 -9.00
C ASP A 33 -11.51 -29.36 -9.25
N ILE A 34 -12.58 -28.60 -9.37
CA ILE A 34 -12.53 -27.18 -9.75
C ILE A 34 -11.73 -26.33 -8.77
N HIS A 35 -11.74 -26.68 -7.48
CA HIS A 35 -11.01 -25.98 -6.43
C HIS A 35 -9.50 -26.15 -6.61
N THR A 36 -9.05 -27.36 -6.90
CA THR A 36 -7.64 -27.63 -7.21
C THR A 36 -7.20 -26.94 -8.50
N GLN A 37 -8.07 -26.89 -9.52
CA GLN A 37 -7.76 -26.17 -10.78
C GLN A 37 -7.61 -24.67 -10.54
N TRP A 38 -8.53 -24.06 -9.77
CA TRP A 38 -8.44 -22.66 -9.41
C TRP A 38 -7.16 -22.35 -8.62
N ASN A 39 -6.88 -23.11 -7.57
CA ASN A 39 -5.68 -22.92 -6.75
C ASN A 39 -4.39 -23.06 -7.58
N THR A 40 -4.37 -23.96 -8.55
CA THR A 40 -3.25 -24.11 -9.49
C THR A 40 -3.09 -22.89 -10.36
N LEU A 41 -4.20 -22.35 -10.92
CA LEU A 41 -4.19 -21.15 -11.75
C LEU A 41 -3.75 -19.90 -10.94
N ALA A 42 -4.30 -19.71 -9.75
CA ALA A 42 -3.93 -18.59 -8.86
C ALA A 42 -2.44 -18.64 -8.45
N ASN A 43 -1.92 -19.83 -8.12
CA ASN A 43 -0.50 -20.00 -7.84
C ASN A 43 0.38 -19.75 -9.08
N ALA A 44 -0.07 -20.17 -10.27
CA ALA A 44 0.63 -19.88 -11.51
C ALA A 44 0.68 -18.38 -11.82
N TYR A 45 -0.38 -17.62 -11.51
CA TYR A 45 -0.37 -16.17 -11.59
C TYR A 45 0.80 -15.56 -10.84
N PHE A 46 0.95 -15.87 -9.56
CA PHE A 46 2.03 -15.33 -8.73
C PHE A 46 3.42 -15.78 -9.18
N SER A 47 3.59 -17.06 -9.53
CA SER A 47 4.92 -17.61 -9.81
C SER A 47 5.41 -17.40 -11.25
N GLN A 48 4.50 -17.20 -12.21
CA GLN A 48 4.84 -17.11 -13.64
C GLN A 48 4.67 -15.68 -14.21
N VAL A 49 3.92 -14.82 -13.50
CA VAL A 49 3.66 -13.44 -13.94
C VAL A 49 3.98 -12.45 -12.82
N TYR A 50 3.19 -12.39 -11.77
CA TYR A 50 3.25 -11.32 -10.79
C TYR A 50 4.67 -11.10 -10.23
N PHE A 51 5.30 -12.11 -9.63
CA PHE A 51 6.64 -11.97 -9.03
C PHE A 51 7.79 -12.02 -10.05
N ILE A 52 7.54 -12.46 -11.28
CA ILE A 52 8.55 -12.42 -12.34
C ILE A 52 8.78 -10.98 -12.80
N PHE A 53 7.69 -10.21 -12.90
CA PHE A 53 7.76 -8.80 -13.29
C PHE A 53 7.85 -7.84 -12.08
N ASN A 54 7.54 -8.32 -10.87
CA ASN A 54 7.64 -7.56 -9.63
C ASN A 54 8.46 -8.32 -8.56
N PRO A 55 9.75 -8.59 -8.81
CA PRO A 55 10.59 -9.36 -7.88
C PRO A 55 10.80 -8.65 -6.53
N THR A 56 10.82 -7.31 -6.52
CA THR A 56 10.89 -6.53 -5.28
C THR A 56 9.68 -6.78 -4.39
N ALA A 57 8.47 -6.86 -4.96
CA ALA A 57 7.27 -7.26 -4.23
C ALA A 57 7.37 -8.69 -3.68
N GLY A 58 8.03 -9.60 -4.41
CA GLY A 58 8.32 -10.95 -3.94
C GLY A 58 9.22 -10.97 -2.69
N SER A 59 10.30 -10.19 -2.71
CA SER A 59 11.19 -10.03 -1.55
C SER A 59 10.47 -9.39 -0.36
N TYR A 60 9.68 -8.34 -0.61
CA TYR A 60 8.87 -7.68 0.43
C TYR A 60 7.86 -8.64 1.06
N ALA A 61 7.26 -9.52 0.27
CA ALA A 61 6.35 -10.56 0.75
C ALA A 61 7.05 -11.65 1.61
N GLY A 62 8.39 -11.68 1.68
CA GLY A 62 9.19 -12.70 2.37
C GLY A 62 9.49 -13.93 1.51
N LEU A 63 9.43 -13.80 0.19
CA LEU A 63 9.73 -14.85 -0.79
C LEU A 63 11.14 -14.66 -1.35
N HIS A 64 12.14 -15.07 -0.57
CA HIS A 64 13.56 -14.78 -0.79
C HIS A 64 14.20 -15.38 -2.04
N GLN A 65 13.49 -16.24 -2.78
CA GLN A 65 13.94 -16.69 -4.10
C GLN A 65 13.98 -15.56 -5.13
N TYR A 66 13.32 -14.43 -4.88
CA TYR A 66 13.31 -13.24 -5.73
C TYR A 66 14.35 -12.19 -5.34
N ASP A 67 15.08 -12.36 -4.23
CA ASP A 67 16.00 -11.36 -3.68
C ASP A 67 17.13 -10.93 -4.62
N ARG A 68 17.51 -11.78 -5.55
CA ARG A 68 18.60 -11.53 -6.51
C ARG A 68 18.11 -10.94 -7.84
N MET A 69 16.81 -10.74 -8.00
CA MET A 69 16.18 -10.23 -9.22
C MET A 69 15.82 -8.76 -9.05
N LEU A 70 15.84 -8.02 -10.14
CA LEU A 70 15.36 -6.64 -10.25
C LEU A 70 14.32 -6.59 -11.37
N GLU A 71 13.41 -5.65 -11.32
CA GLU A 71 12.47 -5.34 -12.39
C GLU A 71 13.23 -5.04 -13.69
N ASP A 72 12.72 -5.55 -14.82
CA ASP A 72 13.29 -5.26 -16.14
C ASP A 72 12.67 -3.96 -16.70
N TYR A 73 13.36 -2.86 -16.46
CA TYR A 73 12.92 -1.52 -16.87
C TYR A 73 13.10 -1.26 -18.37
N SER A 74 13.68 -2.19 -19.13
CA SER A 74 13.84 -2.01 -20.58
C SER A 74 12.50 -1.99 -21.31
N ARG A 75 12.42 -1.32 -22.44
CA ARG A 75 11.21 -1.34 -23.28
C ARG A 75 10.77 -2.77 -23.63
N ALA A 76 11.72 -3.63 -23.94
CA ALA A 76 11.45 -5.04 -24.22
C ALA A 76 10.93 -5.80 -22.99
N GLY A 77 11.38 -5.42 -21.78
CA GLY A 77 10.87 -5.93 -20.51
C GLY A 77 9.41 -5.57 -20.33
N ILE A 78 9.07 -4.30 -20.49
CA ILE A 78 7.70 -3.78 -20.41
C ILE A 78 6.77 -4.46 -21.43
N ASP A 79 7.21 -4.59 -22.68
CA ASP A 79 6.41 -5.26 -23.72
C ASP A 79 6.15 -6.73 -23.38
N ARG A 80 7.14 -7.46 -22.80
CA ARG A 80 6.95 -8.84 -22.31
C ARG A 80 5.98 -8.90 -21.12
N GLU A 81 6.03 -7.92 -20.24
CA GLU A 81 5.13 -7.82 -19.10
C GLU A 81 3.68 -7.66 -19.57
N VAL A 82 3.40 -6.68 -20.43
CA VAL A 82 2.06 -6.47 -21.04
C VAL A 82 1.55 -7.74 -21.70
N GLU A 83 2.39 -8.40 -22.50
CA GLU A 83 2.00 -9.65 -23.16
C GLU A 83 1.69 -10.78 -22.18
N ALA A 84 2.48 -10.91 -21.10
CA ALA A 84 2.27 -11.94 -20.07
C ALA A 84 0.98 -11.72 -19.30
N TYR A 85 0.72 -10.47 -18.85
CA TYR A 85 -0.52 -10.11 -18.18
C TYR A 85 -1.73 -10.32 -19.08
N GLY A 86 -1.70 -9.89 -20.36
CA GLY A 86 -2.80 -10.06 -21.30
C GLY A 86 -3.09 -11.53 -21.64
N ARG A 87 -2.06 -12.40 -21.70
CA ARG A 87 -2.27 -13.85 -21.82
C ARG A 87 -2.90 -14.44 -20.57
N PHE A 88 -2.51 -13.96 -19.39
CA PHE A 88 -3.04 -14.46 -18.13
C PHE A 88 -4.45 -13.96 -17.85
N GLU A 89 -4.79 -12.73 -18.24
CA GLU A 89 -6.15 -12.18 -18.21
C GLU A 89 -7.13 -13.15 -18.91
N LYS A 90 -6.84 -13.51 -20.16
CA LYS A 90 -7.68 -14.46 -20.92
C LYS A 90 -7.86 -15.79 -20.20
N ARG A 91 -6.80 -16.34 -19.60
CA ARG A 91 -6.87 -17.61 -18.85
C ARG A 91 -7.78 -17.51 -17.63
N VAL A 92 -7.76 -16.37 -16.91
CA VAL A 92 -8.61 -16.13 -15.74
C VAL A 92 -10.06 -15.85 -16.19
N GLU A 93 -10.27 -15.12 -17.27
CA GLU A 93 -11.61 -14.85 -17.82
C GLU A 93 -12.31 -16.13 -18.33
N GLU A 94 -11.56 -16.99 -19.00
CA GLU A 94 -12.07 -18.29 -19.51
C GLU A 94 -12.30 -19.30 -18.39
N PHE A 95 -11.71 -19.12 -17.20
CA PHE A 95 -11.91 -20.01 -16.07
C PHE A 95 -13.31 -19.80 -15.47
N SER A 96 -14.15 -20.83 -15.53
CA SER A 96 -15.53 -20.76 -15.02
C SER A 96 -15.57 -20.60 -13.50
N ALA A 97 -16.31 -19.62 -13.01
CA ALA A 97 -16.61 -19.50 -11.58
C ALA A 97 -17.66 -20.50 -11.07
N ALA A 98 -18.32 -21.23 -11.98
CA ALA A 98 -19.35 -22.21 -11.59
C ALA A 98 -18.71 -23.37 -10.82
N GLY A 99 -19.17 -23.59 -9.60
CA GLY A 99 -18.66 -24.64 -8.69
C GLY A 99 -17.55 -24.17 -7.74
N LEU A 100 -17.01 -22.96 -7.90
CA LEU A 100 -16.15 -22.35 -6.88
C LEU A 100 -16.93 -22.00 -5.60
N SER A 101 -16.25 -22.02 -4.46
CA SER A 101 -16.76 -21.40 -3.25
C SER A 101 -16.91 -19.88 -3.43
N GLN A 102 -17.69 -19.24 -2.56
CA GLN A 102 -17.83 -17.78 -2.58
C GLN A 102 -16.47 -17.07 -2.42
N GLU A 103 -15.58 -17.60 -1.57
CA GLU A 103 -14.24 -17.06 -1.35
C GLU A 103 -13.36 -17.20 -2.60
N GLU A 104 -13.35 -18.37 -3.25
CA GLU A 104 -12.57 -18.60 -4.47
C GLU A 104 -13.09 -17.78 -5.66
N ALA A 105 -14.40 -17.61 -5.78
CA ALA A 105 -14.99 -16.76 -6.80
C ALA A 105 -14.59 -15.28 -6.59
N ALA A 106 -14.56 -14.82 -5.33
CA ALA A 106 -14.09 -13.48 -5.00
C ALA A 106 -12.57 -13.34 -5.25
N ASP A 107 -11.77 -14.33 -4.93
CA ASP A 107 -10.33 -14.34 -5.22
C ASP A 107 -10.05 -14.28 -6.72
N ARG A 108 -10.89 -14.95 -7.55
CA ARG A 108 -10.80 -14.86 -9.01
C ARG A 108 -11.04 -13.43 -9.50
N GLU A 109 -12.04 -12.75 -8.95
CA GLU A 109 -12.31 -11.35 -9.29
C GLU A 109 -11.17 -10.42 -8.84
N ILE A 110 -10.55 -10.66 -7.68
CA ILE A 110 -9.39 -9.90 -7.20
C ILE A 110 -8.20 -10.08 -8.16
N VAL A 111 -7.89 -11.30 -8.56
CA VAL A 111 -6.80 -11.58 -9.51
C VAL A 111 -7.07 -10.89 -10.85
N LEU A 112 -8.29 -10.99 -11.37
CA LEU A 112 -8.67 -10.36 -12.64
C LEU A 112 -8.59 -8.82 -12.55
N SER A 113 -9.05 -8.26 -11.45
CA SER A 113 -9.00 -6.82 -11.16
C SER A 113 -7.56 -6.33 -11.11
N ASN A 114 -6.68 -7.05 -10.42
CA ASN A 114 -5.25 -6.72 -10.34
C ASN A 114 -4.56 -6.78 -11.72
N ILE A 115 -4.87 -7.79 -12.53
CA ILE A 115 -4.34 -7.90 -13.91
C ILE A 115 -4.78 -6.67 -14.74
N LYS A 116 -6.06 -6.32 -14.70
CA LYS A 116 -6.62 -5.17 -15.45
C LYS A 116 -6.04 -3.84 -14.97
N GLY A 117 -5.84 -3.66 -13.66
CA GLY A 117 -5.18 -2.48 -13.10
C GLY A 117 -3.72 -2.35 -13.54
N THR A 118 -2.98 -3.47 -13.58
CA THR A 118 -1.60 -3.50 -14.08
C THR A 118 -1.54 -3.15 -15.57
N LEU A 119 -2.40 -3.75 -16.40
CA LEU A 119 -2.46 -3.42 -17.83
C LEU A 119 -2.83 -1.95 -18.06
N LEU A 120 -3.81 -1.41 -17.34
CA LEU A 120 -4.16 0.02 -17.38
C LEU A 120 -2.94 0.91 -17.03
N SER A 121 -2.16 0.52 -16.02
CA SER A 121 -0.95 1.25 -15.61
C SER A 121 0.13 1.22 -16.69
N LEU A 122 0.34 0.07 -17.34
CA LEU A 122 1.39 -0.12 -18.35
C LEU A 122 1.02 0.50 -19.71
N GLU A 123 -0.23 0.39 -20.14
CA GLU A 123 -0.68 0.74 -21.50
C GLU A 123 -1.31 2.13 -21.61
N ASP A 124 -2.12 2.56 -20.61
CA ASP A 124 -2.86 3.82 -20.65
C ASP A 124 -2.16 4.92 -19.82
N ILE A 125 -1.83 4.66 -18.55
CA ILE A 125 -1.18 5.64 -17.67
C ILE A 125 0.28 5.83 -18.09
N ARG A 126 1.01 4.75 -18.31
CA ARG A 126 2.38 4.71 -18.81
C ARG A 126 3.34 5.50 -17.92
N GLY A 127 3.30 5.26 -16.61
CA GLY A 127 4.20 5.89 -15.66
C GLY A 127 5.69 5.66 -15.99
N TRP A 128 6.03 4.50 -16.58
CA TRP A 128 7.37 4.18 -17.08
C TRP A 128 7.88 5.11 -18.18
N GLU A 129 7.00 5.80 -18.90
CA GLU A 129 7.33 6.77 -19.95
C GLU A 129 7.30 8.23 -19.46
N LYS A 130 6.66 8.48 -18.31
CA LYS A 130 6.35 9.83 -17.82
C LYS A 130 7.03 10.18 -16.51
N ASN A 131 7.30 9.21 -15.63
CA ASN A 131 7.76 9.52 -14.28
C ASN A 131 9.21 9.07 -14.06
N PRO A 132 10.16 10.04 -14.02
CA PRO A 132 11.58 9.75 -13.78
C PRO A 132 11.86 9.09 -12.43
N ASP A 133 11.07 9.43 -11.40
CA ASP A 133 11.24 8.91 -10.04
C ASP A 133 10.96 7.40 -9.93
N ASN A 134 10.12 6.84 -10.80
CA ASN A 134 9.85 5.39 -10.81
C ASN A 134 11.13 4.56 -10.97
N TYR A 135 12.17 5.10 -11.57
CA TYR A 135 13.45 4.42 -11.78
C TYR A 135 14.37 4.58 -10.57
N SER A 136 14.64 5.81 -10.11
CA SER A 136 15.54 6.06 -8.98
C SER A 136 14.97 5.50 -7.66
N SER A 137 13.74 5.86 -7.32
CA SER A 137 13.07 5.31 -6.12
C SER A 137 12.79 3.82 -6.24
N GLY A 138 12.53 3.29 -7.46
CA GLY A 138 12.33 1.87 -7.69
C GLY A 138 13.56 1.03 -7.35
N ILE A 139 14.74 1.39 -7.86
CA ILE A 139 16.00 0.68 -7.54
C ILE A 139 16.38 0.86 -6.06
N THR A 140 16.16 2.04 -5.48
CA THR A 140 16.44 2.33 -4.07
C THR A 140 15.57 1.45 -3.16
N ASN A 141 14.26 1.38 -3.42
CA ASN A 141 13.35 0.52 -2.68
C ASN A 141 13.72 -0.96 -2.84
N SER A 142 14.20 -1.39 -4.02
CA SER A 142 14.66 -2.76 -4.24
C SER A 142 15.87 -3.14 -3.36
N ALA A 143 16.76 -2.19 -3.05
CA ALA A 143 17.85 -2.37 -2.10
C ALA A 143 17.32 -2.35 -0.64
N TYR A 144 16.41 -1.44 -0.33
CA TYR A 144 15.83 -1.28 1.01
C TYR A 144 15.18 -2.57 1.51
N VAL A 145 14.39 -3.26 0.70
CA VAL A 145 13.72 -4.51 1.12
C VAL A 145 14.68 -5.64 1.48
N ILE A 146 15.92 -5.64 0.95
CA ILE A 146 16.97 -6.60 1.28
C ILE A 146 17.69 -6.23 2.57
N MET A 147 17.86 -4.93 2.86
CA MET A 147 18.66 -4.48 3.99
C MET A 147 17.85 -4.26 5.27
N SER A 148 16.60 -3.84 5.16
CA SER A 148 15.78 -3.35 6.28
C SER A 148 15.57 -4.40 7.40
N ARG A 149 15.64 -5.69 7.08
CA ARG A 149 15.44 -6.78 8.05
C ARG A 149 16.54 -7.82 8.00
N LYS A 150 16.83 -8.40 9.18
CA LYS A 150 17.83 -9.48 9.33
C LYS A 150 17.16 -10.87 9.20
N TYR A 151 16.57 -11.15 8.04
CA TYR A 151 15.90 -12.43 7.75
C TYR A 151 16.87 -13.58 7.45
N ALA A 152 18.12 -13.26 7.10
CA ALA A 152 19.19 -14.22 6.80
C ALA A 152 20.54 -13.64 7.26
N PRO A 153 21.62 -14.44 7.29
CA PRO A 153 22.98 -13.96 7.57
C PRO A 153 23.39 -12.80 6.67
N ALA A 154 24.15 -11.83 7.19
CA ALA A 154 24.54 -10.61 6.48
C ALA A 154 25.21 -10.91 5.13
N ASN A 155 26.12 -11.89 5.07
CA ASN A 155 26.78 -12.27 3.81
C ASN A 155 25.78 -12.75 2.74
N THR A 156 24.76 -13.52 3.12
CA THR A 156 23.73 -14.02 2.20
C THR A 156 22.88 -12.87 1.64
N ARG A 157 22.44 -11.96 2.52
CA ARG A 157 21.65 -10.78 2.10
C ARG A 157 22.49 -9.85 1.23
N LEU A 158 23.77 -9.64 1.59
CA LEU A 158 24.69 -8.81 0.81
C LEU A 158 24.94 -9.38 -0.59
N GLN A 159 25.07 -10.72 -0.72
CA GLN A 159 25.16 -11.38 -2.04
C GLN A 159 23.91 -11.11 -2.91
N SER A 160 22.73 -11.11 -2.29
CA SER A 160 21.49 -10.81 -3.00
C SER A 160 21.45 -9.34 -3.44
N LEU A 161 21.83 -8.42 -2.56
CA LEU A 161 21.93 -7.00 -2.89
C LEU A 161 22.92 -6.75 -4.03
N VAL A 162 24.13 -7.30 -3.97
CA VAL A 162 25.14 -7.18 -5.05
C VAL A 162 24.58 -7.64 -6.39
N ALA A 163 23.76 -8.70 -6.39
CA ALA A 163 23.15 -9.17 -7.63
C ALA A 163 22.17 -8.14 -8.20
N ARG A 164 21.37 -7.46 -7.37
CA ARG A 164 20.49 -6.34 -7.79
C ARG A 164 21.28 -5.10 -8.22
N GLU A 165 22.25 -4.67 -7.42
CA GLU A 165 23.06 -3.49 -7.69
C GLU A 165 23.76 -3.57 -9.07
N LYS A 166 24.20 -4.76 -9.48
CA LYS A 166 24.79 -4.98 -10.81
C LYS A 166 23.82 -4.68 -11.97
N LEU A 167 22.52 -4.68 -11.74
CA LEU A 167 21.46 -4.38 -12.73
C LEU A 167 20.99 -2.91 -12.69
N MET A 168 21.15 -2.22 -11.56
CA MET A 168 20.61 -0.88 -11.35
C MET A 168 21.15 0.19 -12.32
N PRO A 169 22.46 0.21 -12.69
CA PRO A 169 22.94 1.18 -13.70
C PRO A 169 22.26 1.03 -15.06
N ALA A 170 21.92 -0.20 -15.47
CA ALA A 170 21.19 -0.43 -16.72
C ALA A 170 19.76 0.10 -16.64
N ALA A 171 19.06 -0.06 -15.48
CA ALA A 171 17.72 0.47 -15.26
C ALA A 171 17.68 2.01 -15.44
N LEU A 172 18.69 2.74 -14.94
CA LEU A 172 18.80 4.20 -15.12
C LEU A 172 19.16 4.60 -16.59
N MET A 173 19.84 3.73 -17.32
CA MET A 173 20.02 3.92 -18.78
C MET A 173 18.72 3.69 -19.54
N ASP A 174 17.94 2.67 -19.16
CA ASP A 174 16.62 2.41 -19.73
C ASP A 174 15.66 3.57 -19.48
N ALA A 175 15.73 4.21 -18.30
CA ALA A 175 14.98 5.42 -17.99
C ALA A 175 15.17 6.51 -19.06
N ARG A 176 16.43 6.80 -19.44
CA ARG A 176 16.74 7.81 -20.46
C ARG A 176 16.20 7.47 -21.86
N GLN A 177 16.00 6.18 -22.14
CA GLN A 177 15.44 5.74 -23.42
C GLN A 177 13.91 5.74 -23.39
N ASN A 178 13.32 5.44 -22.25
CA ASN A 178 11.89 5.28 -22.09
C ASN A 178 11.16 6.61 -21.87
N LEU A 179 11.75 7.53 -21.10
CA LEU A 179 11.13 8.82 -20.77
C LEU A 179 10.90 9.65 -22.02
N LYS A 180 9.68 10.16 -22.18
CA LYS A 180 9.24 10.98 -23.30
C LYS A 180 8.37 12.12 -22.80
N ASN A 181 8.95 13.32 -22.79
CA ASN A 181 8.25 14.53 -22.38
C ASN A 181 7.53 14.36 -21.02
N PRO A 182 8.25 14.03 -19.92
CA PRO A 182 7.64 13.91 -18.61
C PRO A 182 6.94 15.21 -18.19
N PRO A 183 5.93 15.14 -17.32
CA PRO A 183 5.44 16.31 -16.63
C PRO A 183 6.57 17.01 -15.87
N HIS A 184 6.63 18.35 -15.94
CA HIS A 184 7.69 19.13 -15.28
C HIS A 184 7.76 18.79 -13.78
N ILE A 185 6.61 18.76 -13.13
CA ILE A 185 6.50 18.43 -11.70
C ILE A 185 7.07 17.04 -11.35
N PHE A 186 6.95 16.04 -12.23
CA PHE A 186 7.51 14.72 -11.97
C PHE A 186 9.05 14.72 -12.02
N THR A 187 9.62 15.53 -12.93
CA THR A 187 11.06 15.69 -12.99
C THR A 187 11.61 16.47 -11.80
N GLU A 188 10.87 17.49 -11.33
CA GLU A 188 11.21 18.21 -10.08
C GLU A 188 11.19 17.28 -8.87
N ILE A 189 10.14 16.46 -8.70
CA ILE A 189 10.03 15.49 -7.60
C ILE A 189 11.20 14.50 -7.62
N ALA A 190 11.54 13.96 -8.79
CA ALA A 190 12.68 13.05 -8.92
C ALA A 190 14.00 13.72 -8.50
N LEU A 191 14.23 14.98 -8.90
CA LEU A 191 15.41 15.76 -8.51
C LEU A 191 15.42 16.09 -7.01
N GLU A 192 14.27 16.29 -6.37
CA GLU A 192 14.17 16.49 -4.92
C GLU A 192 14.50 15.22 -4.14
N GLN A 193 14.20 14.03 -4.67
CA GLN A 193 14.43 12.75 -4.00
C GLN A 193 15.84 12.17 -4.23
N LEU A 194 16.43 12.39 -5.41
CA LEU A 194 17.73 11.81 -5.80
C LEU A 194 18.88 12.04 -4.81
N PRO A 195 19.05 13.22 -4.18
CA PRO A 195 20.05 13.37 -3.12
C PRO A 195 19.85 12.40 -1.94
N GLY A 196 18.61 12.08 -1.60
CA GLY A 196 18.25 11.07 -0.59
C GLY A 196 18.63 9.66 -1.04
N ASP A 197 18.32 9.29 -2.30
CA ASP A 197 18.72 8.02 -2.90
C ASP A 197 20.25 7.84 -2.91
N ILE A 198 20.97 8.87 -3.32
CA ILE A 198 22.43 8.85 -3.35
C ILE A 198 23.00 8.69 -1.93
N SER A 199 22.50 9.46 -0.97
CA SER A 199 22.88 9.36 0.45
C SER A 199 22.62 7.98 1.02
N PHE A 200 21.49 7.37 0.68
CA PHE A 200 21.12 6.02 1.10
C PHE A 200 22.17 4.98 0.67
N PHE A 201 22.59 4.98 -0.60
CA PHE A 201 23.65 4.08 -1.08
C PHE A 201 25.01 4.44 -0.52
N GLN A 202 25.29 5.71 -0.20
CA GLN A 202 26.57 6.12 0.39
C GLN A 202 26.72 5.73 1.86
N HIS A 203 25.65 5.73 2.64
CA HIS A 203 25.69 5.67 4.09
C HIS A 203 24.88 4.52 4.69
N ASP A 204 23.59 4.41 4.33
CA ASP A 204 22.68 3.47 5.00
C ASP A 204 22.94 2.03 4.57
N VAL A 205 23.11 1.79 3.27
CA VAL A 205 23.39 0.47 2.74
C VAL A 205 24.70 -0.10 3.29
N PRO A 206 25.84 0.60 3.25
CA PRO A 206 27.08 0.11 3.88
C PRO A 206 26.94 -0.15 5.37
N SER A 207 26.23 0.70 6.10
CA SER A 207 25.99 0.55 7.53
C SER A 207 25.18 -0.71 7.84
N ALA A 208 24.14 -1.01 7.07
CA ALA A 208 23.27 -2.18 7.25
C ALA A 208 23.99 -3.52 7.09
N PHE A 209 25.14 -3.53 6.41
CA PHE A 209 25.97 -4.72 6.15
C PHE A 209 27.34 -4.63 6.82
N ALA A 210 27.53 -3.77 7.81
CA ALA A 210 28.79 -3.65 8.54
C ALA A 210 29.23 -4.96 9.22
N ASP A 211 28.28 -5.83 9.56
CA ASP A 211 28.48 -7.15 10.17
C ASP A 211 28.77 -8.27 9.14
N ALA A 212 28.83 -7.98 7.84
CA ALA A 212 29.27 -8.93 6.82
C ALA A 212 30.78 -9.22 6.98
N THR A 213 31.15 -10.49 6.88
CA THR A 213 32.54 -10.97 7.17
C THR A 213 33.25 -11.53 5.95
N ASP A 214 32.53 -11.89 4.88
CA ASP A 214 33.07 -12.42 3.64
C ASP A 214 33.80 -11.34 2.85
N ALA A 215 35.12 -11.46 2.72
CA ALA A 215 35.96 -10.45 2.09
C ALA A 215 35.72 -10.33 0.56
N GLU A 216 35.36 -11.42 -0.12
CA GLU A 216 35.08 -11.42 -1.55
C GLU A 216 33.75 -10.72 -1.83
N VAL A 217 32.70 -11.06 -1.06
CA VAL A 217 31.39 -10.43 -1.16
C VAL A 217 31.48 -8.93 -0.86
N LYS A 218 32.25 -8.53 0.16
CA LYS A 218 32.48 -7.10 0.48
C LYS A 218 33.23 -6.37 -0.65
N ALA A 219 34.20 -7.01 -1.28
CA ALA A 219 34.91 -6.42 -2.42
C ALA A 219 34.02 -6.25 -3.65
N GLU A 220 33.12 -7.22 -3.92
CA GLU A 220 32.12 -7.09 -4.98
C GLU A 220 31.07 -6.00 -4.66
N PHE A 221 30.60 -5.94 -3.42
CA PHE A 221 29.69 -4.90 -2.94
C PHE A 221 30.29 -3.50 -3.12
N ALA A 222 31.54 -3.29 -2.70
CA ALA A 222 32.19 -1.99 -2.87
C ALA A 222 32.20 -1.52 -4.35
N LYS A 223 32.33 -2.45 -5.29
CA LYS A 223 32.30 -2.15 -6.74
C LYS A 223 30.88 -1.88 -7.25
N SER A 224 29.92 -2.74 -6.90
CA SER A 224 28.53 -2.59 -7.36
C SER A 224 27.88 -1.34 -6.77
N ASN A 225 28.07 -1.07 -5.48
CA ASN A 225 27.52 0.10 -4.81
C ASN A 225 28.12 1.41 -5.36
N ALA A 226 29.44 1.45 -5.62
CA ALA A 226 30.06 2.60 -6.26
C ALA A 226 29.51 2.85 -7.67
N ALA A 227 29.22 1.78 -8.43
CA ALA A 227 28.60 1.89 -9.75
C ALA A 227 27.18 2.44 -9.70
N VAL A 228 26.37 2.02 -8.70
CA VAL A 228 25.02 2.57 -8.47
C VAL A 228 25.08 4.05 -8.12
N ILE A 229 25.95 4.44 -7.18
CA ILE A 229 26.14 5.85 -6.78
C ILE A 229 26.51 6.71 -7.99
N SER A 230 27.48 6.26 -8.80
CA SER A 230 27.89 6.98 -10.03
C SER A 230 26.73 7.10 -11.00
N ALA A 231 25.97 6.03 -11.20
CA ALA A 231 24.83 6.02 -12.13
C ALA A 231 23.69 6.95 -11.68
N LEU A 232 23.40 7.02 -10.36
CA LEU A 232 22.43 7.96 -9.79
C LEU A 232 22.88 9.41 -9.96
N GLN A 233 24.17 9.72 -9.70
CA GLN A 233 24.73 11.07 -9.91
C GLN A 233 24.68 11.48 -11.40
N ASP A 234 25.00 10.57 -12.30
CA ASP A 234 24.88 10.80 -13.74
C ASP A 234 23.43 10.99 -14.18
N TYR A 235 22.49 10.26 -13.56
CA TYR A 235 21.06 10.39 -13.81
C TYR A 235 20.52 11.72 -13.31
N GLU A 236 20.87 12.13 -12.09
CA GLU A 236 20.53 13.43 -11.49
C GLU A 236 21.00 14.58 -12.42
N LYS A 237 22.27 14.51 -12.82
CA LYS A 237 22.82 15.51 -13.74
C LYS A 237 22.06 15.56 -15.07
N TRP A 238 21.74 14.41 -15.66
CA TRP A 238 20.99 14.35 -16.90
C TRP A 238 19.57 14.89 -16.73
N LEU A 239 18.88 14.54 -15.65
CA LEU A 239 17.55 15.08 -15.36
C LEU A 239 17.59 16.59 -15.25
N HIS A 240 18.57 17.15 -14.50
CA HIS A 240 18.71 18.59 -14.30
C HIS A 240 19.05 19.33 -15.60
N ASP A 241 20.07 18.86 -16.35
CA ASP A 241 20.64 19.61 -17.46
C ASP A 241 19.86 19.41 -18.77
N VAL A 242 19.20 18.27 -18.94
CA VAL A 242 18.58 17.86 -20.21
C VAL A 242 17.06 17.71 -20.09
N GLU A 243 16.60 16.89 -19.13
CA GLU A 243 15.20 16.50 -19.09
C GLU A 243 14.31 17.58 -18.49
N LEU A 244 14.71 18.21 -17.38
CA LEU A 244 13.90 19.24 -16.71
C LEU A 244 13.56 20.43 -17.65
N PRO A 245 14.51 21.00 -18.42
CA PRO A 245 14.20 22.05 -19.38
C PRO A 245 13.27 21.58 -20.52
N ALA A 246 13.27 20.29 -20.85
CA ALA A 246 12.47 19.69 -21.90
C ALA A 246 11.09 19.22 -21.40
N SER A 247 10.93 18.99 -20.10
CA SER A 247 9.71 18.46 -19.47
C SER A 247 8.52 19.41 -19.62
N LYS A 248 7.50 19.00 -20.38
CA LYS A 248 6.27 19.77 -20.65
C LYS A 248 5.04 18.86 -20.71
N GLY A 249 5.19 17.60 -20.30
CA GLY A 249 4.11 16.61 -20.31
C GLY A 249 3.00 16.94 -19.33
N ASP A 250 1.94 16.18 -19.45
CA ASP A 250 0.76 16.28 -18.60
C ASP A 250 0.74 15.11 -17.63
N PHE A 251 0.55 15.40 -16.33
CA PHE A 251 0.39 14.39 -15.30
C PHE A 251 -1.04 13.85 -15.23
N ALA A 252 -2.03 14.62 -15.71
CA ALA A 252 -3.43 14.23 -15.60
C ALA A 252 -3.73 12.99 -16.45
N ILE A 253 -4.43 12.01 -15.85
CA ILE A 253 -4.77 10.76 -16.52
C ILE A 253 -6.14 10.79 -17.22
N GLY A 254 -6.93 11.84 -16.99
CA GLY A 254 -8.28 12.00 -17.54
C GLY A 254 -9.36 11.19 -16.81
N ALA A 255 -10.61 11.60 -16.98
CA ALA A 255 -11.76 11.04 -16.25
C ALA A 255 -11.99 9.55 -16.51
N ASP A 256 -11.83 9.11 -17.76
CA ASP A 256 -12.08 7.71 -18.13
C ASP A 256 -11.05 6.76 -17.53
N VAL A 257 -9.74 7.09 -17.63
CA VAL A 257 -8.67 6.31 -17.04
C VAL A 257 -8.76 6.33 -15.52
N TYR A 258 -9.11 7.49 -14.94
CA TYR A 258 -9.35 7.61 -13.49
C TYR A 258 -10.46 6.68 -13.00
N SER A 259 -11.60 6.65 -13.71
CA SER A 259 -12.71 5.76 -13.37
C SER A 259 -12.36 4.28 -13.52
N LYS A 260 -11.61 3.91 -14.58
CA LYS A 260 -11.10 2.55 -14.74
C LYS A 260 -10.12 2.16 -13.63
N LYS A 261 -9.25 3.09 -13.21
CA LYS A 261 -8.31 2.86 -12.12
C LYS A 261 -9.06 2.58 -10.81
N LEU A 262 -10.08 3.37 -10.46
CA LEU A 262 -10.92 3.08 -9.30
C LEU A 262 -11.66 1.74 -9.42
N LEU A 263 -12.15 1.41 -10.61
CA LEU A 263 -12.83 0.13 -10.85
C LEU A 263 -11.88 -1.06 -10.66
N TYR A 264 -10.65 -0.97 -11.18
CA TYR A 264 -9.71 -2.09 -11.17
C TYR A 264 -8.93 -2.19 -9.86
N ASP A 265 -8.51 -1.08 -9.26
CA ASP A 265 -7.72 -1.13 -8.03
C ASP A 265 -8.62 -1.31 -6.79
N GLU A 266 -9.83 -0.72 -6.79
CA GLU A 266 -10.69 -0.61 -5.61
C GLU A 266 -12.07 -1.27 -5.78
N MET A 267 -12.38 -1.81 -6.95
CA MET A 267 -13.71 -2.31 -7.34
C MET A 267 -14.84 -1.27 -7.14
N VAL A 268 -14.53 0.00 -7.34
CA VAL A 268 -15.46 1.13 -7.22
C VAL A 268 -15.89 1.61 -8.60
N ASP A 269 -17.17 1.50 -8.89
CA ASP A 269 -17.81 1.90 -10.15
C ASP A 269 -18.70 3.15 -10.02
N THR A 270 -18.64 3.80 -8.85
CA THR A 270 -19.44 5.00 -8.56
C THR A 270 -18.95 6.17 -9.42
N PRO A 271 -19.84 6.90 -10.12
CA PRO A 271 -19.46 8.05 -10.92
C PRO A 271 -18.71 9.11 -10.11
N LEU A 272 -17.68 9.74 -10.73
CA LEU A 272 -16.78 10.68 -10.04
C LEU A 272 -17.53 11.87 -9.42
N ASP A 273 -18.56 12.41 -10.10
CA ASP A 273 -19.35 13.52 -9.57
C ASP A 273 -20.16 13.12 -8.32
N LYS A 274 -20.63 11.88 -8.26
CA LYS A 274 -21.29 11.34 -7.06
C LYS A 274 -20.29 11.14 -5.91
N LEU A 275 -19.08 10.68 -6.22
CA LEU A 275 -17.99 10.57 -5.24
C LEU A 275 -17.63 11.96 -4.68
N LEU A 276 -17.49 12.98 -5.53
CA LEU A 276 -17.25 14.35 -5.10
C LEU A 276 -18.37 14.88 -4.20
N ALA A 277 -19.64 14.62 -4.53
CA ALA A 277 -20.76 15.03 -3.69
C ALA A 277 -20.73 14.37 -2.30
N LEU A 278 -20.46 13.07 -2.23
CA LEU A 278 -20.31 12.34 -0.96
C LEU A 278 -19.16 12.91 -0.10
N ASN A 279 -18.02 13.19 -0.74
CA ASN A 279 -16.90 13.80 -0.04
C ASN A 279 -17.23 15.21 0.46
N GLN A 280 -17.91 16.02 -0.34
CA GLN A 280 -18.31 17.37 0.05
C GLN A 280 -19.24 17.38 1.28
N GLU A 281 -20.16 16.42 1.37
CA GLU A 281 -21.03 16.26 2.55
C GLU A 281 -20.20 15.89 3.78
N ASN A 282 -19.26 14.93 3.64
CA ASN A 282 -18.39 14.51 4.74
C ASN A 282 -17.44 15.65 5.18
N MET A 283 -16.88 16.39 4.23
CA MET A 283 -16.02 17.54 4.52
C MET A 283 -16.75 18.62 5.30
N LYS A 284 -17.95 19.00 4.87
CA LYS A 284 -18.78 19.98 5.59
C LYS A 284 -19.13 19.52 7.00
N ALA A 285 -19.41 18.24 7.20
CA ALA A 285 -19.67 17.69 8.52
C ALA A 285 -18.43 17.79 9.42
N ASN A 286 -17.24 17.47 8.89
CA ASN A 286 -15.96 17.59 9.62
C ASN A 286 -15.64 19.06 9.94
N GLN A 287 -15.84 20.00 9.01
CA GLN A 287 -15.64 21.43 9.23
C GLN A 287 -16.59 21.99 10.30
N ALA A 288 -17.86 21.58 10.27
CA ALA A 288 -18.84 21.97 11.27
C ALA A 288 -18.48 21.44 12.67
N GLU A 289 -18.04 20.20 12.76
CA GLU A 289 -17.61 19.61 14.03
C GLU A 289 -16.32 20.26 14.53
N PHE A 290 -15.35 20.54 13.65
CA PHE A 290 -14.15 21.29 14.00
C PHE A 290 -14.50 22.67 14.59
N ALA A 291 -15.38 23.41 13.92
CA ALA A 291 -15.82 24.73 14.40
C ALA A 291 -16.54 24.63 15.75
N ARG A 292 -17.36 23.59 15.97
CA ARG A 292 -18.05 23.35 17.25
C ARG A 292 -17.05 23.10 18.38
N VAL A 293 -16.10 22.20 18.19
CA VAL A 293 -15.08 21.86 19.21
C VAL A 293 -14.15 23.04 19.49
N ALA A 294 -13.73 23.76 18.43
CA ALA A 294 -12.90 24.97 18.57
C ALA A 294 -13.60 26.04 19.39
N LYS A 295 -14.90 26.28 19.16
CA LYS A 295 -15.71 27.23 19.93
C LYS A 295 -15.87 26.81 21.40
N GLU A 296 -15.96 25.53 21.68
CA GLU A 296 -16.01 25.03 23.06
C GLU A 296 -14.67 25.15 23.77
N LEU A 297 -13.57 25.13 23.04
CA LEU A 297 -12.22 25.32 23.57
C LEU A 297 -11.95 26.79 23.90
N ASP A 298 -12.25 27.69 22.95
CA ASP A 298 -12.14 29.14 23.12
C ASP A 298 -13.22 29.88 22.33
N PRO A 299 -14.31 30.32 22.98
CA PRO A 299 -15.42 31.04 22.30
C PRO A 299 -15.03 32.38 21.68
N ALA A 300 -13.89 32.96 22.08
CA ALA A 300 -13.42 34.27 21.58
C ALA A 300 -12.61 34.17 20.28
N LYS A 301 -12.20 32.94 19.90
CA LYS A 301 -11.34 32.70 18.74
C LYS A 301 -12.10 32.09 17.55
N THR A 302 -11.59 32.36 16.36
CA THR A 302 -12.02 31.66 15.15
C THR A 302 -11.44 30.24 15.13
N PRO A 303 -12.05 29.28 14.37
CA PRO A 303 -11.50 27.94 14.20
C PRO A 303 -10.03 27.96 13.73
N GLN A 304 -9.65 28.88 12.83
CA GLN A 304 -8.29 29.03 12.31
C GLN A 304 -7.31 29.49 13.38
N GLN A 305 -7.74 30.39 14.28
CA GLN A 305 -6.90 30.79 15.41
C GLN A 305 -6.68 29.65 16.41
N VAL A 306 -7.71 28.84 16.66
CA VAL A 306 -7.60 27.65 17.51
C VAL A 306 -6.70 26.59 16.85
N LEU A 307 -6.80 26.42 15.52
CA LEU A 307 -5.92 25.53 14.76
C LEU A 307 -4.46 25.95 14.86
N ALA A 308 -4.16 27.24 14.71
CA ALA A 308 -2.79 27.75 14.83
C ALA A 308 -2.20 27.53 16.24
N GLU A 309 -3.03 27.63 17.29
CA GLU A 309 -2.61 27.30 18.67
C GLU A 309 -2.42 25.80 18.89
N LEU A 310 -3.25 24.96 18.27
CA LEU A 310 -3.06 23.51 18.28
C LEU A 310 -1.76 23.12 17.61
N GLN A 311 -1.46 23.69 16.43
CA GLN A 311 -0.25 23.43 15.66
C GLN A 311 1.01 23.84 16.43
N ALA A 312 0.97 24.96 17.17
CA ALA A 312 2.07 25.41 18.01
C ALA A 312 2.28 24.58 19.30
N ASP A 313 1.32 23.70 19.68
CA ASP A 313 1.39 22.85 20.87
C ASP A 313 1.98 21.48 20.50
N HIS A 314 3.25 21.43 20.19
CA HIS A 314 3.99 20.23 19.84
C HIS A 314 5.25 20.02 20.71
N THR A 315 5.77 18.81 20.68
CA THR A 315 7.02 18.46 21.36
C THR A 315 8.24 18.91 20.56
N THR A 316 9.44 18.73 21.12
CA THR A 316 10.70 18.99 20.39
C THR A 316 11.10 17.79 19.53
N PRO A 317 11.88 17.98 18.43
CA PRO A 317 12.28 16.88 17.54
C PRO A 317 12.93 15.69 18.25
N ASP A 318 13.80 15.96 19.24
CA ASP A 318 14.48 14.91 20.03
C ASP A 318 13.53 14.07 20.89
N LYS A 319 12.32 14.54 21.17
CA LYS A 319 11.29 13.85 21.97
C LYS A 319 10.18 13.22 21.14
N LEU A 320 10.09 13.52 19.84
CA LEU A 320 8.96 13.12 19.00
C LEU A 320 8.78 11.59 18.94
N LEU A 321 9.87 10.83 18.72
CA LEU A 321 9.81 9.37 18.71
C LEU A 321 9.32 8.81 20.05
N GLN A 322 9.72 9.44 21.17
CA GLN A 322 9.26 9.01 22.48
C GLN A 322 7.80 9.39 22.72
N ALA A 323 7.34 10.54 22.21
CA ALA A 323 5.93 10.92 22.28
C ALA A 323 5.03 9.85 21.64
N PHE A 324 5.39 9.35 20.47
CA PHE A 324 4.67 8.23 19.84
C PHE A 324 4.70 6.94 20.67
N ARG A 325 5.87 6.52 21.18
CA ARG A 325 5.97 5.32 22.05
C ARG A 325 5.07 5.41 23.27
N ASN A 326 4.96 6.60 23.85
CA ASN A 326 4.15 6.82 25.06
C ASN A 326 2.65 6.61 24.84
N THR A 327 2.15 6.66 23.59
CA THR A 327 0.73 6.45 23.29
C THR A 327 0.33 4.97 23.35
N PHE A 328 1.24 4.04 23.06
CA PHE A 328 0.93 2.62 22.83
C PHE A 328 0.25 1.96 24.03
N GLY A 329 0.78 2.19 25.24
CA GLY A 329 0.23 1.57 26.45
C GLY A 329 -1.24 1.93 26.70
N SER A 330 -1.61 3.20 26.52
CA SER A 330 -3.01 3.65 26.71
C SER A 330 -3.93 3.14 25.60
N LEU A 331 -3.47 3.14 24.34
CA LEU A 331 -4.20 2.62 23.18
C LEU A 331 -4.50 1.12 23.35
N ILE A 332 -3.49 0.32 23.66
CA ILE A 332 -3.61 -1.14 23.85
C ILE A 332 -4.58 -1.44 25.02
N SER A 333 -4.45 -0.72 26.14
CA SER A 333 -5.31 -0.89 27.30
C SER A 333 -6.77 -0.58 26.97
N PHE A 334 -7.03 0.54 26.28
CA PHE A 334 -8.37 0.94 25.85
C PHE A 334 -9.00 -0.08 24.88
N ILE A 335 -8.25 -0.50 23.85
CA ILE A 335 -8.72 -1.49 22.86
C ILE A 335 -9.18 -2.77 23.56
N ARG A 336 -8.38 -3.28 24.52
CA ARG A 336 -8.71 -4.48 25.29
C ARG A 336 -9.91 -4.27 26.23
N GLN A 337 -9.94 -3.15 26.95
CA GLN A 337 -11.02 -2.85 27.90
C GLN A 337 -12.38 -2.68 27.20
N LYS A 338 -12.39 -2.05 26.03
CA LYS A 338 -13.60 -1.75 25.27
C LYS A 338 -13.98 -2.82 24.26
N HIS A 339 -13.19 -3.90 24.16
CA HIS A 339 -13.44 -4.95 23.16
C HIS A 339 -13.58 -4.35 21.74
N ILE A 340 -12.58 -3.55 21.33
CA ILE A 340 -12.59 -2.90 20.02
C ILE A 340 -12.22 -3.89 18.93
N VAL A 341 -11.07 -4.57 19.08
CA VAL A 341 -10.53 -5.54 18.13
C VAL A 341 -9.52 -6.44 18.85
N THR A 342 -9.40 -7.68 18.41
CA THR A 342 -8.36 -8.60 18.91
C THR A 342 -6.98 -8.17 18.40
N ILE A 343 -6.03 -7.91 19.32
CA ILE A 343 -4.61 -7.67 18.98
C ILE A 343 -3.89 -9.02 18.99
N PRO A 344 -3.46 -9.55 17.81
CA PRO A 344 -2.92 -10.91 17.71
C PRO A 344 -1.53 -11.12 18.32
N SER A 345 -0.81 -10.06 18.68
CA SER A 345 0.55 -10.08 19.18
C SER A 345 0.72 -9.19 20.41
N ASN A 346 1.65 -9.55 21.29
CA ASN A 346 2.10 -8.69 22.39
C ASN A 346 3.43 -7.97 22.07
N VAL A 347 3.99 -8.18 20.88
CA VAL A 347 5.19 -7.47 20.42
C VAL A 347 4.73 -6.12 19.85
N GLU A 348 5.37 -5.06 20.29
CA GLU A 348 5.13 -3.70 19.80
C GLU A 348 6.05 -3.38 18.61
N PRO A 349 5.65 -2.51 17.68
CA PRO A 349 6.53 -2.03 16.63
C PRO A 349 7.64 -1.16 17.21
N THR A 350 8.80 -1.19 16.55
CA THR A 350 9.91 -0.29 16.89
C THR A 350 9.66 1.09 16.27
N VAL A 351 9.50 2.12 17.10
CA VAL A 351 9.41 3.50 16.61
C VAL A 351 10.81 4.00 16.27
N GLN A 352 11.02 4.43 15.04
CA GLN A 352 12.31 4.91 14.54
C GLN A 352 12.14 6.09 13.58
N GLU A 353 13.26 6.74 13.26
CA GLU A 353 13.28 7.78 12.24
C GLU A 353 13.07 7.20 10.84
N THR A 354 12.30 7.91 10.01
CA THR A 354 12.05 7.51 8.61
C THR A 354 13.36 7.41 7.83
N PRO A 355 13.58 6.34 7.05
CA PRO A 355 14.74 6.23 6.17
C PRO A 355 14.89 7.44 5.23
N PRO A 356 16.11 7.93 4.97
CA PRO A 356 16.34 9.19 4.26
C PRO A 356 15.61 9.34 2.93
N PHE A 357 15.59 8.29 2.11
CA PHE A 357 14.97 8.29 0.78
C PHE A 357 13.43 8.36 0.79
N MET A 358 12.79 8.17 1.95
CA MET A 358 11.33 8.24 2.11
C MET A 358 10.86 9.58 2.67
N ARG A 359 11.77 10.40 3.24
CA ARG A 359 11.40 11.58 4.03
C ARG A 359 10.67 12.67 3.23
N ALA A 360 10.94 12.76 1.92
CA ALA A 360 10.32 13.78 1.08
C ALA A 360 8.82 13.54 0.81
N THR A 361 8.35 12.31 1.03
CA THR A 361 6.99 11.89 0.62
C THR A 361 6.15 11.31 1.75
N THR A 362 6.71 11.15 2.96
CA THR A 362 5.96 10.60 4.11
C THR A 362 6.37 11.25 5.43
N SER A 363 5.39 11.61 6.24
CA SER A 363 5.58 12.10 7.61
C SER A 363 5.68 10.95 8.60
N ALA A 364 4.90 9.88 8.39
CA ALA A 364 4.93 8.66 9.18
C ALA A 364 4.52 7.45 8.32
N SER A 365 4.98 6.26 8.69
CA SER A 365 4.59 5.02 8.00
C SER A 365 4.81 3.77 8.86
N MET A 366 4.01 2.73 8.62
CA MET A 366 4.22 1.41 9.19
C MET A 366 4.91 0.49 8.18
N ASP A 367 6.06 -0.09 8.57
CA ASP A 367 6.77 -1.09 7.79
C ASP A 367 6.79 -2.43 8.53
N MET A 368 6.18 -3.45 7.95
CA MET A 368 6.06 -4.79 8.52
C MET A 368 6.70 -5.85 7.65
N PRO A 369 7.12 -6.98 8.27
CA PRO A 369 7.49 -8.16 7.50
C PRO A 369 6.35 -8.63 6.61
N GLY A 370 6.67 -9.04 5.41
CA GLY A 370 5.67 -9.58 4.49
C GLY A 370 4.98 -10.86 5.01
N PRO A 371 3.85 -11.25 4.44
CA PRO A 371 3.00 -12.32 4.97
C PRO A 371 3.64 -13.71 4.95
N PHE A 372 4.72 -13.90 4.20
CA PHE A 372 5.49 -15.15 4.12
C PHE A 372 6.87 -15.06 4.79
N GLU A 373 7.20 -13.92 5.41
CA GLU A 373 8.45 -13.76 6.11
C GLU A 373 8.51 -14.65 7.36
N THR A 374 9.57 -15.42 7.50
CA THR A 374 9.78 -16.34 8.62
C THR A 374 11.04 -16.05 9.44
N GLY A 375 11.98 -15.31 8.85
CA GLY A 375 13.29 -15.02 9.45
C GLY A 375 13.32 -13.81 10.37
N SER A 376 12.43 -12.84 10.17
CA SER A 376 12.34 -11.63 11.00
C SER A 376 10.89 -11.21 11.20
N ARG A 377 10.54 -10.86 12.44
CA ARG A 377 9.20 -10.35 12.79
C ARG A 377 9.22 -8.89 13.25
N THR A 378 10.35 -8.19 13.04
CA THR A 378 10.47 -6.80 13.45
C THR A 378 9.61 -5.90 12.57
N ALA A 379 8.73 -5.15 13.20
CA ALA A 379 7.94 -4.11 12.57
C ALA A 379 8.51 -2.73 12.94
N TYR A 380 8.46 -1.78 12.01
CA TYR A 380 8.95 -0.43 12.23
C TYR A 380 7.83 0.58 12.04
N PHE A 381 7.65 1.43 13.05
CA PHE A 381 6.87 2.65 12.92
C PHE A 381 7.84 3.78 12.64
N ASN A 382 7.90 4.21 11.40
CA ASN A 382 8.79 5.27 10.93
C ASN A 382 8.13 6.63 11.16
N VAL A 383 8.91 7.60 11.64
CA VAL A 383 8.47 8.99 11.84
C VAL A 383 9.52 9.91 11.24
N THR A 384 9.12 10.84 10.39
CA THR A 384 10.04 11.80 9.77
C THR A 384 10.35 12.91 10.75
N LEU A 385 11.64 13.07 11.08
CA LEU A 385 12.15 14.18 11.89
C LEU A 385 12.59 15.33 10.99
N PRO A 386 12.52 16.59 11.48
CA PRO A 386 13.09 17.73 10.76
C PRO A 386 14.58 17.54 10.48
N ASP A 387 15.04 17.91 9.28
CA ASP A 387 16.48 17.97 9.01
C ASP A 387 17.09 19.09 9.89
N PRO A 388 18.06 18.75 10.76
CA PRO A 388 18.70 19.75 11.62
C PRO A 388 19.48 20.82 10.83
N LYS A 389 19.73 20.62 9.54
CA LYS A 389 20.35 21.58 8.63
C LYS A 389 19.35 22.47 7.88
N ALA A 390 18.07 22.11 7.89
CA ALA A 390 17.02 22.92 7.26
C ALA A 390 16.85 24.26 8.01
N PRO A 391 16.33 25.31 7.35
CA PRO A 391 15.98 26.56 7.99
C PRO A 391 15.07 26.34 9.21
N PRO A 392 15.24 27.09 10.32
CA PRO A 392 14.43 26.90 11.53
C PRO A 392 12.91 26.93 11.27
N LYS A 393 12.47 27.75 10.31
CA LYS A 393 11.06 27.84 9.94
C LYS A 393 10.55 26.53 9.33
N GLU A 394 11.31 25.88 8.47
CA GLU A 394 10.94 24.60 7.87
C GLU A 394 10.91 23.48 8.91
N GLN A 395 11.87 23.52 9.87
CA GLN A 395 11.86 22.58 10.99
C GLN A 395 10.60 22.75 11.86
N GLU A 396 10.18 23.98 12.12
CA GLU A 396 8.99 24.29 12.90
C GLU A 396 7.72 23.86 12.15
N GLU A 397 7.58 24.17 10.87
CA GLU A 397 6.43 23.77 10.04
C GLU A 397 6.23 22.26 10.02
N LEU A 398 7.30 21.45 10.00
CA LEU A 398 7.19 20.01 10.11
C LEU A 398 6.75 19.57 11.53
N MET A 399 7.22 20.25 12.57
CA MET A 399 6.82 19.93 13.95
C MET A 399 5.37 20.31 14.24
N GLU A 400 4.84 21.36 13.61
CA GLU A 400 3.43 21.75 13.68
C GLU A 400 2.48 20.63 13.19
N GLU A 401 2.95 19.79 12.25
CA GLU A 401 2.22 18.60 11.81
C GLU A 401 2.05 17.58 12.93
N PHE A 402 3.01 17.47 13.84
CA PHE A 402 3.01 16.53 14.97
C PHE A 402 2.60 17.18 16.30
N ASN A 403 1.54 17.98 16.30
CA ASN A 403 0.94 18.51 17.51
C ASN A 403 0.30 17.38 18.36
N ILE A 404 -0.09 17.71 19.60
CA ILE A 404 -0.60 16.72 20.56
C ILE A 404 -1.78 15.89 20.04
N GLY A 405 -2.67 16.49 19.23
CA GLY A 405 -3.82 15.82 18.67
C GLY A 405 -3.45 14.88 17.53
N THR A 406 -2.58 15.33 16.62
CA THR A 406 -2.15 14.53 15.46
C THR A 406 -1.18 13.41 15.84
N VAL A 407 -0.35 13.57 16.89
CA VAL A 407 0.46 12.45 17.43
C VAL A 407 -0.44 11.27 17.82
N ILE A 408 -1.57 11.53 18.47
CA ILE A 408 -2.50 10.47 18.86
C ILE A 408 -3.22 9.91 17.62
N SER A 409 -3.73 10.76 16.73
CA SER A 409 -4.39 10.35 15.50
C SER A 409 -3.47 9.48 14.62
N THR A 410 -2.20 9.90 14.44
CA THR A 410 -1.19 9.16 13.70
C THR A 410 -0.82 7.83 14.39
N ALA A 411 -0.69 7.81 15.73
CA ALA A 411 -0.44 6.56 16.46
C ALA A 411 -1.59 5.56 16.33
N VAL A 412 -2.83 6.04 16.27
CA VAL A 412 -4.02 5.20 15.98
C VAL A 412 -3.97 4.69 14.53
N HIS A 413 -3.66 5.56 13.58
CA HIS A 413 -3.56 5.23 12.16
C HIS A 413 -2.48 4.18 11.88
N GLU A 414 -1.25 4.46 12.32
CA GLU A 414 -0.09 3.62 12.03
C GLU A 414 -0.04 2.36 12.90
N ALA A 415 -0.38 2.48 14.20
CA ALA A 415 -0.15 1.39 15.13
C ALA A 415 -1.45 0.73 15.65
N TYR A 416 -2.17 1.36 16.59
CA TYR A 416 -3.21 0.71 17.40
C TYR A 416 -4.55 1.46 17.38
N PRO A 417 -5.59 0.90 16.68
CA PRO A 417 -5.67 -0.41 16.02
C PRO A 417 -5.45 -0.37 14.49
N GLY A 418 -4.78 0.66 13.95
CA GLY A 418 -4.57 0.88 12.52
C GLY A 418 -3.71 -0.18 11.81
N HIS A 419 -2.75 0.28 11.00
CA HIS A 419 -1.95 -0.56 10.11
C HIS A 419 -1.23 -1.70 10.82
N TYR A 420 -0.61 -1.46 11.98
CA TYR A 420 0.10 -2.54 12.69
C TYR A 420 -0.83 -3.70 13.05
N VAL A 421 -2.00 -3.41 13.64
CA VAL A 421 -2.95 -4.46 13.99
C VAL A 421 -3.51 -5.14 12.74
N GLN A 422 -3.83 -4.38 11.70
CA GLN A 422 -4.31 -4.90 10.41
C GLN A 422 -3.30 -5.89 9.79
N LEU A 423 -2.03 -5.52 9.76
CA LEU A 423 -0.94 -6.34 9.21
C LEU A 423 -0.68 -7.61 10.06
N LEU A 424 -0.86 -7.54 11.39
CA LEU A 424 -0.81 -8.74 12.24
C LEU A 424 -1.90 -9.77 11.87
N TRP A 425 -3.06 -9.32 11.41
CA TRP A 425 -4.14 -10.20 10.94
C TRP A 425 -3.88 -10.82 9.58
N LEU A 426 -3.02 -10.23 8.75
CA LEU A 426 -2.76 -10.66 7.38
C LEU A 426 -2.32 -12.14 7.28
N SER A 427 -1.58 -12.64 8.28
CA SER A 427 -1.19 -14.05 8.35
C SER A 427 -2.39 -15.01 8.38
N ARG A 428 -3.56 -14.54 8.86
CA ARG A 428 -4.81 -15.30 9.00
C ARG A 428 -5.74 -15.18 7.79
N ALA A 429 -5.38 -14.38 6.79
CA ALA A 429 -6.18 -14.25 5.57
C ALA A 429 -6.32 -15.60 4.86
N PRO A 430 -7.52 -15.90 4.28
CA PRO A 430 -7.91 -17.24 3.89
C PRO A 430 -7.12 -17.81 2.70
N SER A 431 -6.58 -16.94 1.85
CA SER A 431 -5.89 -17.36 0.64
C SER A 431 -4.59 -16.58 0.39
N LYS A 432 -3.75 -17.11 -0.50
CA LYS A 432 -2.57 -16.41 -1.00
C LYS A 432 -2.94 -15.12 -1.75
N VAL A 433 -4.05 -15.12 -2.47
CA VAL A 433 -4.58 -13.95 -3.17
C VAL A 433 -4.81 -12.81 -2.18
N ARG A 434 -5.53 -13.08 -1.08
CA ARG A 434 -5.86 -12.08 -0.05
C ARG A 434 -4.69 -11.64 0.80
N LYS A 435 -3.60 -12.39 0.83
CA LYS A 435 -2.34 -12.03 1.48
C LYS A 435 -1.46 -11.13 0.64
N LEU A 436 -1.62 -11.15 -0.68
CA LEU A 436 -0.69 -10.50 -1.62
C LEU A 436 -1.33 -9.36 -2.42
N LEU A 437 -2.63 -9.47 -2.71
CA LEU A 437 -3.33 -8.46 -3.50
C LEU A 437 -4.28 -7.71 -2.59
N GLY A 438 -4.00 -6.41 -2.41
CA GLY A 438 -4.76 -5.53 -1.55
C GLY A 438 -5.36 -4.36 -2.31
N SER A 439 -6.29 -3.65 -1.65
CA SER A 439 -6.82 -2.38 -2.11
C SER A 439 -6.56 -1.29 -1.06
N ASN A 440 -6.30 -0.08 -1.52
CA ASN A 440 -6.02 1.04 -0.61
C ASN A 440 -7.28 1.52 0.13
N THR A 441 -8.49 1.31 -0.42
CA THR A 441 -9.74 1.56 0.32
C THR A 441 -9.91 0.65 1.52
N ASP A 442 -9.34 -0.56 1.51
CA ASP A 442 -9.28 -1.43 2.69
C ASP A 442 -8.15 -0.98 3.62
N VAL A 443 -6.92 -0.87 3.13
CA VAL A 443 -5.73 -0.61 3.95
C VAL A 443 -5.79 0.77 4.61
N GLU A 444 -5.84 1.83 3.82
CA GLU A 444 -5.88 3.21 4.29
C GLU A 444 -7.24 3.60 4.86
N GLY A 445 -8.31 3.04 4.26
CA GLY A 445 -9.66 3.23 4.76
C GLY A 445 -9.85 2.69 6.17
N TRP A 446 -9.27 1.52 6.49
CA TRP A 446 -9.25 0.97 7.85
C TRP A 446 -8.54 1.89 8.83
N ALA A 447 -7.31 2.30 8.52
CA ALA A 447 -6.52 3.15 9.39
C ALA A 447 -7.23 4.50 9.65
N HIS A 448 -7.76 5.14 8.60
CA HIS A 448 -8.51 6.38 8.73
C HIS A 448 -9.88 6.20 9.44
N TYR A 449 -10.54 5.05 9.28
CA TYR A 449 -11.72 4.68 10.07
C TYR A 449 -11.38 4.55 11.56
N CYS A 450 -10.24 3.95 11.89
CA CYS A 450 -9.80 3.79 13.28
C CYS A 450 -9.57 5.12 14.00
N GLU A 451 -9.04 6.15 13.33
CA GLU A 451 -8.84 7.48 13.92
C GLU A 451 -10.14 8.04 14.51
N GLN A 452 -11.21 8.03 13.74
CA GLN A 452 -12.51 8.51 14.18
C GLN A 452 -13.17 7.52 15.17
N MET A 453 -13.16 6.23 14.85
CA MET A 453 -13.83 5.18 15.64
C MET A 453 -13.31 5.13 17.07
N MET A 454 -12.00 5.22 17.29
CA MET A 454 -11.43 5.19 18.64
C MET A 454 -11.94 6.34 19.51
N LEU A 455 -12.05 7.55 18.95
CA LEU A 455 -12.58 8.71 19.67
C LEU A 455 -14.10 8.60 19.90
N ASP A 456 -14.84 8.06 18.93
CA ASP A 456 -16.29 7.85 19.05
C ASP A 456 -16.62 6.77 20.11
N GLU A 457 -15.72 5.80 20.34
CA GLU A 457 -15.85 4.78 21.41
C GLU A 457 -15.33 5.29 22.78
N GLY A 458 -14.79 6.53 22.84
CA GLY A 458 -14.42 7.23 24.06
C GLY A 458 -12.92 7.25 24.38
N TYR A 459 -12.03 6.90 23.47
CA TYR A 459 -10.61 7.18 23.62
C TYR A 459 -10.35 8.70 23.52
N GLY A 460 -9.30 9.18 24.17
CA GLY A 460 -9.00 10.62 24.17
C GLY A 460 -9.86 11.44 25.15
N GLN A 461 -10.68 10.79 25.99
CA GLN A 461 -11.35 11.46 27.12
C GLN A 461 -10.44 11.46 28.37
N PRO A 462 -10.71 12.33 29.37
CA PRO A 462 -9.99 12.30 30.64
C PRO A 462 -9.96 10.89 31.25
N GLY A 463 -8.75 10.37 31.51
CA GLY A 463 -8.53 9.02 32.02
C GLY A 463 -8.47 7.91 30.96
N THR A 464 -8.69 8.24 29.69
CA THR A 464 -8.60 7.29 28.56
C THR A 464 -7.82 7.89 27.37
N GLY A 465 -6.65 8.48 27.63
CA GLY A 465 -5.78 9.06 26.61
C GLY A 465 -5.53 10.56 26.77
N ALA A 466 -6.49 11.31 27.31
CA ALA A 466 -6.29 12.72 27.68
C ALA A 466 -6.10 12.88 29.20
N LYS A 467 -5.34 13.91 29.59
CA LYS A 467 -5.16 14.27 31.01
C LYS A 467 -6.34 15.07 31.57
N ASP A 468 -6.97 15.86 30.71
CA ASP A 468 -8.08 16.76 31.07
C ASP A 468 -9.02 17.03 29.87
N GLU A 469 -10.13 17.76 30.12
CA GLU A 469 -11.14 18.13 29.11
C GLU A 469 -10.57 19.01 27.97
N ARG A 470 -9.56 19.83 28.26
CA ARG A 470 -8.91 20.66 27.25
C ARG A 470 -8.14 19.77 26.26
N GLU A 471 -7.33 18.86 26.77
CA GLU A 471 -6.55 17.95 25.93
C GLU A 471 -7.47 17.01 25.13
N ALA A 472 -8.60 16.56 25.69
CA ALA A 472 -9.60 15.78 24.96
C ALA A 472 -10.10 16.53 23.71
N LYS A 473 -10.36 17.83 23.83
CA LYS A 473 -10.76 18.67 22.69
C LYS A 473 -9.64 18.85 21.67
N LEU A 474 -8.38 19.03 22.12
CA LEU A 474 -7.21 19.12 21.23
C LEU A 474 -7.01 17.81 20.44
N ILE A 475 -7.17 16.65 21.08
CA ILE A 475 -7.10 15.34 20.42
C ILE A 475 -8.19 15.24 19.33
N ARG A 476 -9.42 15.66 19.64
CA ARG A 476 -10.50 15.65 18.64
C ARG A 476 -10.23 16.61 17.48
N LEU A 477 -9.69 17.80 17.73
CA LEU A 477 -9.33 18.76 16.69
C LEU A 477 -8.19 18.22 15.79
N GLY A 478 -7.18 17.55 16.36
CA GLY A 478 -6.13 16.90 15.57
C GLY A 478 -6.68 15.83 14.63
N GLN A 479 -7.53 14.94 15.15
CA GLN A 479 -8.20 13.93 14.31
C GLN A 479 -9.07 14.56 13.21
N LEU A 480 -9.76 15.67 13.49
CA LEU A 480 -10.56 16.37 12.50
C LEU A 480 -9.68 17.08 11.46
N SER A 481 -8.52 17.64 11.85
CA SER A 481 -7.53 18.19 10.92
C SER A 481 -7.04 17.13 9.94
N ASP A 482 -6.71 15.93 10.44
CA ASP A 482 -6.33 14.78 9.61
C ASP A 482 -7.47 14.35 8.69
N ALA A 483 -8.70 14.36 9.15
CA ALA A 483 -9.86 14.03 8.33
C ALA A 483 -10.10 15.06 7.21
N LEU A 484 -9.90 16.35 7.49
CA LEU A 484 -10.02 17.43 6.51
C LEU A 484 -8.91 17.39 5.46
N LEU A 485 -7.68 17.05 5.84
CA LEU A 485 -6.60 16.76 4.90
C LEU A 485 -7.02 15.69 3.88
N ARG A 486 -7.54 14.56 4.37
CA ARG A 486 -7.96 13.44 3.53
C ARG A 486 -9.20 13.74 2.69
N ASN A 487 -10.11 14.61 3.19
CA ASN A 487 -11.19 15.15 2.36
C ASN A 487 -10.65 16.02 1.22
N ALA A 488 -9.63 16.85 1.49
CA ALA A 488 -9.01 17.66 0.45
C ALA A 488 -8.32 16.80 -0.61
N ARG A 489 -7.54 15.76 -0.21
CA ARG A 489 -6.99 14.75 -1.12
C ARG A 489 -8.05 14.19 -2.07
N PHE A 490 -9.23 13.87 -1.55
CA PHE A 490 -10.34 13.31 -2.32
C PHE A 490 -10.78 14.24 -3.45
N THR A 491 -11.01 15.51 -3.14
CA THR A 491 -11.44 16.49 -4.14
C THR A 491 -10.31 16.81 -5.13
N VAL A 492 -9.12 17.09 -4.61
CA VAL A 492 -7.96 17.50 -5.41
C VAL A 492 -7.55 16.39 -6.39
N GLY A 493 -7.47 15.13 -5.94
CA GLY A 493 -7.12 14.00 -6.80
C GLY A 493 -8.05 13.87 -8.00
N ILE A 494 -9.37 13.94 -7.78
CA ILE A 494 -10.33 13.87 -8.89
C ILE A 494 -10.22 15.09 -9.81
N GLN A 495 -10.18 16.30 -9.25
CA GLN A 495 -10.29 17.52 -10.04
C GLN A 495 -9.02 17.85 -10.82
N MET A 496 -7.81 17.61 -10.25
CA MET A 496 -6.58 17.81 -11.00
C MET A 496 -6.48 16.86 -12.18
N HIS A 497 -6.79 15.58 -11.98
CA HIS A 497 -6.72 14.59 -13.05
C HIS A 497 -7.85 14.67 -14.09
N ARG A 498 -8.85 15.53 -13.84
CA ARG A 498 -9.92 15.91 -14.81
C ARG A 498 -9.67 17.27 -15.45
N HIS A 499 -8.52 17.91 -15.23
CA HIS A 499 -8.21 19.30 -15.66
C HIS A 499 -9.22 20.35 -15.14
N GLN A 500 -9.83 20.10 -13.98
CA GLN A 500 -10.79 21.02 -13.36
C GLN A 500 -10.17 21.85 -12.25
N MET A 501 -8.92 21.55 -11.87
CA MET A 501 -8.16 22.26 -10.84
C MET A 501 -6.69 22.32 -11.27
N THR A 502 -6.09 23.50 -11.19
CA THR A 502 -4.64 23.66 -11.38
C THR A 502 -3.87 23.27 -10.12
N PHE A 503 -2.56 23.12 -10.24
CA PHE A 503 -1.70 22.84 -9.10
C PHE A 503 -1.82 23.90 -8.00
N ASP A 504 -1.74 25.20 -8.34
CA ASP A 504 -1.88 26.30 -7.36
C ASP A 504 -3.26 26.31 -6.70
N GLN A 505 -4.33 26.02 -7.46
CA GLN A 505 -5.67 25.88 -6.89
C GLN A 505 -5.77 24.67 -5.94
N ALA A 506 -5.04 23.60 -6.20
CA ALA A 506 -4.96 22.44 -5.30
C ALA A 506 -4.29 22.82 -3.98
N VAL A 507 -3.16 23.52 -4.02
CA VAL A 507 -2.49 24.05 -2.83
C VAL A 507 -3.45 24.94 -2.02
N ASP A 508 -4.09 25.89 -2.69
CA ASP A 508 -5.10 26.76 -2.08
C ASP A 508 -6.26 25.99 -1.44
N TYR A 509 -6.70 24.90 -2.07
CA TYR A 509 -7.77 24.05 -1.55
C TYR A 509 -7.37 23.32 -0.27
N PHE A 510 -6.15 22.79 -0.21
CA PHE A 510 -5.60 22.20 1.02
C PHE A 510 -5.54 23.21 2.17
N VAL A 511 -5.12 24.44 1.89
CA VAL A 511 -5.03 25.50 2.92
C VAL A 511 -6.41 25.94 3.39
N LYS A 512 -7.32 26.28 2.46
CA LYS A 512 -8.61 26.92 2.77
C LYS A 512 -9.65 25.93 3.28
N GLU A 513 -9.77 24.80 2.60
CA GLU A 513 -10.82 23.81 2.88
C GLU A 513 -10.29 22.65 3.74
N GLY A 514 -9.04 22.25 3.52
CA GLY A 514 -8.37 21.18 4.25
C GLY A 514 -7.75 21.63 5.58
N TYR A 515 -7.71 22.93 5.87
CA TYR A 515 -7.14 23.52 7.09
C TYR A 515 -5.65 23.16 7.30
N GLN A 516 -4.91 23.10 6.20
CA GLN A 516 -3.49 22.75 6.22
C GLN A 516 -2.60 24.00 6.15
N SER A 517 -1.32 23.85 6.57
CA SER A 517 -0.31 24.86 6.27
C SER A 517 -0.03 24.93 4.77
N HIS A 518 0.57 26.02 4.30
CA HIS A 518 0.95 26.14 2.89
C HIS A 518 2.00 25.08 2.49
N ALA A 519 2.95 24.76 3.40
CA ALA A 519 3.97 23.74 3.15
C ALA A 519 3.34 22.35 2.96
N VAL A 520 2.40 21.96 3.82
CA VAL A 520 1.64 20.72 3.68
C VAL A 520 0.81 20.73 2.40
N GLY A 521 0.14 21.85 2.08
CA GLY A 521 -0.62 22.01 0.83
C GLY A 521 0.23 21.79 -0.43
N MET A 522 1.46 22.32 -0.43
CA MET A 522 2.43 22.10 -1.52
C MET A 522 2.85 20.63 -1.64
N MET A 523 3.21 20.00 -0.52
CA MET A 523 3.60 18.58 -0.49
C MET A 523 2.46 17.68 -0.98
N GLU A 524 1.25 17.92 -0.51
CA GLU A 524 0.06 17.14 -0.85
C GLU A 524 -0.38 17.34 -2.31
N ALA A 525 -0.30 18.56 -2.83
CA ALA A 525 -0.55 18.82 -4.24
C ALA A 525 0.48 18.11 -5.15
N LYS A 526 1.77 18.14 -4.77
CA LYS A 526 2.84 17.37 -5.45
C LYS A 526 2.51 15.87 -5.45
N ARG A 527 2.22 15.30 -4.28
CA ARG A 527 1.82 13.90 -4.16
C ARG A 527 0.64 13.57 -5.06
N GLY A 528 -0.40 14.40 -5.05
CA GLY A 528 -1.61 14.20 -5.86
C GLY A 528 -1.39 14.17 -7.36
N THR A 529 -0.28 14.72 -7.87
CA THR A 529 0.05 14.62 -9.31
C THR A 529 0.47 13.19 -9.70
N GLY A 530 1.17 12.48 -8.80
CA GLY A 530 1.68 11.11 -9.04
C GLY A 530 0.78 10.01 -8.44
N ASP A 531 -0.01 10.32 -7.41
CA ASP A 531 -0.98 9.42 -6.76
C ASP A 531 -2.42 9.91 -7.01
N PRO A 532 -2.98 9.69 -8.21
CA PRO A 532 -4.28 10.26 -8.60
C PRO A 532 -5.42 9.80 -7.71
N THR A 533 -5.36 8.59 -7.17
CA THR A 533 -6.44 7.95 -6.44
C THR A 533 -6.28 7.98 -4.92
N TYR A 534 -5.48 8.92 -4.37
CA TYR A 534 -5.30 9.08 -2.92
C TYR A 534 -6.57 9.53 -2.14
N LEU A 535 -7.70 9.58 -2.85
CA LEU A 535 -9.05 9.65 -2.26
C LEU A 535 -9.43 8.40 -1.45
N TYR A 536 -8.71 7.29 -1.60
CA TYR A 536 -9.03 5.99 -0.99
C TYR A 536 -9.10 6.04 0.54
N TYR A 537 -8.45 6.95 1.22
CA TYR A 537 -8.56 7.15 2.68
C TYR A 537 -10.00 7.41 3.11
N THR A 538 -10.58 8.52 2.67
CA THR A 538 -11.96 8.89 3.01
C THR A 538 -12.96 7.94 2.36
N LEU A 539 -12.74 7.53 1.13
CA LEU A 539 -13.61 6.59 0.42
C LEU A 539 -13.73 5.27 1.19
N GLY A 540 -12.61 4.67 1.57
CA GLY A 540 -12.57 3.43 2.34
C GLY A 540 -13.21 3.58 3.73
N LYS A 541 -12.92 4.67 4.44
CA LYS A 541 -13.60 4.98 5.72
C LYS A 541 -15.11 4.99 5.57
N LEU A 542 -15.64 5.68 4.55
CA LEU A 542 -17.09 5.76 4.33
C LEU A 542 -17.69 4.39 4.00
N GLN A 543 -16.99 3.57 3.21
CA GLN A 543 -17.40 2.20 2.91
C GLN A 543 -17.42 1.31 4.16
N ILE A 544 -16.40 1.41 5.03
CA ILE A 544 -16.33 0.65 6.28
C ILE A 544 -17.42 1.09 7.27
N LEU A 545 -17.65 2.40 7.40
CA LEU A 545 -18.74 2.93 8.24
C LEU A 545 -20.11 2.41 7.79
N LYS A 546 -20.36 2.41 6.48
CA LYS A 546 -21.59 1.85 5.93
C LYS A 546 -21.69 0.35 6.17
N LEU A 547 -20.61 -0.40 5.93
CA LEU A 547 -20.57 -1.84 6.18
C LEU A 547 -20.87 -2.14 7.65
N ARG A 548 -20.24 -1.41 8.59
CA ARG A 548 -20.51 -1.52 10.05
C ARG A 548 -21.98 -1.29 10.36
N ALA A 549 -22.58 -0.25 9.79
CA ALA A 549 -23.99 0.07 10.01
C ALA A 549 -24.91 -1.04 9.47
N ASP A 550 -24.63 -1.57 8.31
CA ASP A 550 -25.44 -2.62 7.67
C ASP A 550 -25.31 -3.97 8.42
N VAL A 551 -24.10 -4.35 8.85
CA VAL A 551 -23.88 -5.54 9.70
C VAL A 551 -24.59 -5.38 11.04
N LYS A 552 -24.46 -4.21 11.69
CA LYS A 552 -25.17 -3.92 12.95
C LYS A 552 -26.69 -4.02 12.79
N LYS A 553 -27.23 -3.53 11.67
CA LYS A 553 -28.66 -3.66 11.36
C LYS A 553 -29.07 -5.12 11.15
N LYS A 554 -28.23 -5.93 10.48
CA LYS A 554 -28.48 -7.36 10.22
C LYS A 554 -28.43 -8.18 11.51
N GLU A 555 -27.45 -7.94 12.36
CA GLU A 555 -27.23 -8.71 13.60
C GLU A 555 -28.08 -8.22 14.78
N GLY A 556 -28.52 -6.96 14.78
CA GLY A 556 -29.36 -6.38 15.83
C GLY A 556 -28.70 -6.44 17.20
N ALA A 557 -29.38 -7.03 18.19
CA ALA A 557 -28.92 -7.07 19.59
C ALA A 557 -27.67 -7.94 19.83
N VAL A 558 -27.30 -8.81 18.90
CA VAL A 558 -26.11 -9.67 19.04
C VAL A 558 -24.85 -9.07 18.37
N PHE A 559 -24.97 -7.87 17.80
CA PHE A 559 -23.83 -7.17 17.21
C PHE A 559 -22.72 -6.94 18.25
N SER A 560 -21.49 -7.28 17.86
CA SER A 560 -20.29 -6.99 18.62
C SER A 560 -19.31 -6.22 17.75
N LEU A 561 -18.78 -5.10 18.27
CA LEU A 561 -17.80 -4.29 17.55
C LEU A 561 -16.49 -5.07 17.31
N GLU A 562 -16.01 -5.76 18.35
CA GLU A 562 -14.81 -6.61 18.26
C GLU A 562 -14.98 -7.70 17.19
N LYS A 563 -16.12 -8.40 17.21
CA LYS A 563 -16.39 -9.42 16.19
C LYS A 563 -16.47 -8.83 14.78
N PHE A 564 -17.07 -7.66 14.62
CA PHE A 564 -17.12 -6.97 13.32
C PHE A 564 -15.72 -6.67 12.81
N HIS A 565 -14.85 -6.10 13.65
CA HIS A 565 -13.48 -5.76 13.27
C HIS A 565 -12.64 -7.01 12.99
N ASP A 566 -12.74 -8.03 13.83
CA ASP A 566 -12.04 -9.30 13.63
C ASP A 566 -12.49 -9.99 12.33
N ASP A 567 -13.78 -9.97 12.03
CA ASP A 567 -14.34 -10.52 10.80
C ASP A 567 -13.95 -9.71 9.55
N PHE A 568 -13.75 -8.40 9.68
CA PHE A 568 -13.20 -7.53 8.64
C PHE A 568 -11.74 -7.87 8.37
N LEU A 569 -10.89 -7.81 9.39
CA LEU A 569 -9.44 -7.94 9.27
C LEU A 569 -8.98 -9.33 8.84
N LYS A 570 -9.71 -10.39 9.21
CA LYS A 570 -9.36 -11.75 8.78
C LYS A 570 -9.52 -12.00 7.29
N GLN A 571 -10.16 -11.08 6.54
CA GLN A 571 -10.29 -11.19 5.08
C GLN A 571 -8.98 -10.86 4.34
N GLY A 572 -7.97 -10.32 5.02
CA GLY A 572 -6.79 -9.72 4.38
C GLY A 572 -7.08 -8.29 3.96
N PHE A 573 -6.64 -7.90 2.77
CA PHE A 573 -6.78 -6.53 2.26
C PHE A 573 -7.62 -6.42 0.96
N PRO A 574 -8.66 -7.25 0.75
CA PRO A 574 -9.40 -7.17 -0.50
C PRO A 574 -10.21 -5.87 -0.58
N PRO A 575 -10.64 -5.42 -1.77
CA PRO A 575 -11.56 -4.30 -1.88
C PRO A 575 -12.76 -4.45 -0.92
N VAL A 576 -13.19 -3.36 -0.29
CA VAL A 576 -14.28 -3.38 0.72
C VAL A 576 -15.57 -4.02 0.17
N LYS A 577 -15.78 -3.96 -1.15
CA LYS A 577 -16.86 -4.68 -1.83
C LYS A 577 -16.81 -6.20 -1.57
N VAL A 578 -15.63 -6.79 -1.62
CA VAL A 578 -15.43 -8.23 -1.36
C VAL A 578 -15.65 -8.55 0.12
N VAL A 579 -15.14 -7.71 1.04
CA VAL A 579 -15.39 -7.87 2.48
C VAL A 579 -16.90 -7.84 2.75
N ARG A 580 -17.61 -6.88 2.14
CA ARG A 580 -19.06 -6.75 2.24
C ARG A 580 -19.79 -8.01 1.76
N GLN A 581 -19.42 -8.53 0.59
CA GLN A 581 -20.00 -9.78 0.06
C GLN A 581 -19.81 -10.96 1.03
N THR A 582 -18.63 -11.07 1.63
CA THR A 582 -18.33 -12.15 2.58
C THR A 582 -19.15 -12.01 3.87
N MET A 583 -19.29 -10.79 4.43
CA MET A 583 -19.94 -10.57 5.72
C MET A 583 -21.47 -10.51 5.61
N LEU A 584 -22.00 -9.96 4.54
CA LEU A 584 -23.45 -9.78 4.35
C LEU A 584 -24.07 -10.84 3.45
N GLY A 585 -23.29 -11.47 2.57
CA GLY A 585 -23.80 -12.46 1.61
C GLY A 585 -24.55 -11.84 0.43
N ASP A 586 -24.35 -10.55 0.17
CA ASP A 586 -25.03 -9.81 -0.90
C ASP A 586 -24.09 -8.86 -1.65
N ASN A 587 -24.56 -8.34 -2.79
CA ASN A 587 -23.87 -7.37 -3.66
C ASN A 587 -24.45 -5.96 -3.51
N SER A 588 -25.01 -5.61 -2.35
CA SER A 588 -25.55 -4.28 -2.11
C SER A 588 -24.45 -3.19 -2.22
N PRO A 589 -24.84 -1.93 -2.53
CA PRO A 589 -23.87 -0.84 -2.68
C PRO A 589 -22.97 -0.66 -1.45
N THR A 590 -21.70 -0.31 -1.70
CA THR A 590 -20.70 -0.05 -0.65
C THR A 590 -20.77 1.38 -0.11
N LEU A 591 -21.49 2.30 -0.80
CA LEU A 591 -21.69 3.71 -0.46
C LEU A 591 -23.18 4.06 -0.45
#